data_a6fa6aeb7691a4cf3a8e96e3ba7d7f8b
#
_entry.id   a6fa6aeb7691a4cf3a8e96e3ba7d7f8b
#
_cell.length_a   1.000
_cell.length_b   1.000
_cell.length_c   1.000
_cell.angle_alpha   90.00
_cell.angle_beta   90.00
_cell.angle_gamma   90.00
#
_symmetry.space_group_name_H-M   'P 1'
#
loop_
_entity.id
_entity.type
_entity.pdbx_description
1 polymer ?
#
loop_
_entity_poly.entity_id
_entity_poly.type
_entity_poly.pdbx_seq_one_letter_code
_entity_poly.pdbx_strand_id
1 'polypeptide(L)'
;MIGSIRKHSSWLWWLIAGLTIVSFVFFMGSGPARNGGGGRGSDFGRIYGHQISVLEFQRAQGEFKIYYWMHYGQWPDKSASFSNDDMEREIYIRLLLEQKAQKLGISVSADALVAAANDFLRSLGRNGQPVDMMKFAEQVLAPEGLGVADLQNFLRDELVVQQMVQVLGLSGALVTPQEAGQLYDREHQEVSAQAVFFAASNYLAQVSVTPAAVAQFYTNYMAAYREPDRVQVSYVYFNVTNYLAAAKAEWDKTNFTDTVNAVYQQYGTTQFPELKPEEAKAKFRDLLIRDRALKNVRQLANDFAQAVFAVTPAKPENLAAYAKQKGLTARITAPFSANDGPVEFTASSAFIKAAFQLSADEPFAGPIIGADGVYVLALANQLPSTIPALEQISARVTQDFRSHAAVEFAQRAGANFYSTATNQMTAGKTFAQAAVAGGNVPQILPAFSLSTSELPELGDRASLGQLKQAAFTTAPGRASNFQPTSDGGFVLFVQQMLPIDTAKKNADLPLFLGQVRRGRQNEAFNLWLQGEANRELRDTPFFQKMAAGAAK
;
A
#
# COMPACT_ATOMS: atom_id res chain seq x y z
N MET A 1 -37.37 -29.96 -30.87
CA MET A 1 -37.72 -29.54 -29.50
C MET A 1 -36.74 -28.56 -28.85
N ILE A 2 -35.67 -28.14 -29.52
CA ILE A 2 -34.65 -27.21 -28.96
C ILE A 2 -34.98 -25.73 -29.27
N GLY A 3 -35.89 -25.45 -30.21
CA GLY A 3 -36.25 -24.08 -30.63
C GLY A 3 -37.20 -23.31 -29.70
N SER A 4 -37.90 -23.98 -28.78
CA SER A 4 -38.86 -23.35 -27.87
C SER A 4 -38.28 -22.81 -26.58
N ILE A 5 -37.07 -23.27 -26.19
CA ILE A 5 -36.38 -22.86 -24.94
C ILE A 5 -35.75 -21.48 -25.08
N ARG A 6 -35.39 -21.08 -26.30
CA ARG A 6 -34.73 -19.79 -26.56
C ARG A 6 -35.65 -18.56 -26.50
N LYS A 7 -36.94 -18.74 -26.53
CA LYS A 7 -37.95 -17.65 -26.57
C LYS A 7 -38.51 -17.26 -25.19
N HIS A 8 -38.23 -18.05 -24.14
CA HIS A 8 -38.72 -17.83 -22.77
C HIS A 8 -37.62 -17.85 -21.73
N SER A 9 -36.37 -17.58 -22.13
CA SER A 9 -35.19 -17.67 -21.24
C SER A 9 -35.21 -16.64 -20.09
N SER A 10 -35.77 -15.45 -20.30
CA SER A 10 -35.86 -14.42 -19.26
C SER A 10 -36.80 -14.80 -18.11
N TRP A 11 -37.94 -15.40 -18.39
CA TRP A 11 -38.89 -15.85 -17.37
C TRP A 11 -38.36 -17.07 -16.59
N LEU A 12 -37.66 -17.99 -17.26
CA LEU A 12 -37.05 -19.16 -16.63
C LEU A 12 -35.92 -18.74 -15.65
N TRP A 13 -35.17 -17.72 -15.99
CA TRP A 13 -34.15 -17.15 -15.12
C TRP A 13 -34.73 -16.50 -13.86
N TRP A 14 -35.87 -15.81 -13.97
CA TRP A 14 -36.59 -15.26 -12.82
C TRP A 14 -37.16 -16.36 -11.93
N LEU A 15 -37.60 -17.47 -12.50
CA LEU A 15 -38.13 -18.62 -11.76
C LEU A 15 -37.01 -19.38 -11.04
N ILE A 16 -35.86 -19.56 -11.68
CA ILE A 16 -34.68 -20.18 -11.06
C ILE A 16 -34.09 -19.25 -9.97
N ALA A 17 -33.99 -17.96 -10.23
CA ALA A 17 -33.55 -16.99 -9.22
C ALA A 17 -34.50 -16.93 -8.01
N GLY A 18 -35.83 -16.96 -8.25
CA GLY A 18 -36.80 -17.03 -7.17
C GLY A 18 -36.73 -18.33 -6.38
N LEU A 19 -36.51 -19.46 -7.04
CA LEU A 19 -36.42 -20.77 -6.40
C LEU A 19 -35.11 -20.95 -5.62
N THR A 20 -34.00 -20.39 -6.10
CA THR A 20 -32.73 -20.34 -5.36
C THR A 20 -32.81 -19.43 -4.14
N ILE A 21 -33.46 -18.27 -4.24
CA ILE A 21 -33.65 -17.36 -3.09
C ILE A 21 -34.53 -18.02 -2.02
N VAL A 22 -35.64 -18.66 -2.44
CA VAL A 22 -36.52 -19.37 -1.50
C VAL A 22 -35.82 -20.58 -0.87
N SER A 23 -35.05 -21.34 -1.65
CA SER A 23 -34.27 -22.46 -1.11
C SER A 23 -33.20 -21.99 -0.12
N PHE A 24 -32.55 -20.85 -0.41
CA PHE A 24 -31.50 -20.27 0.45
C PHE A 24 -32.08 -19.73 1.78
N VAL A 25 -33.25 -19.07 1.71
CA VAL A 25 -33.96 -18.59 2.90
C VAL A 25 -34.47 -19.77 3.76
N PHE A 26 -34.96 -20.86 3.14
CA PHE A 26 -35.41 -22.06 3.88
C PHE A 26 -34.24 -22.87 4.46
N PHE A 27 -33.11 -22.95 3.79
CA PHE A 27 -31.96 -23.75 4.25
C PHE A 27 -31.12 -23.04 5.33
N MET A 28 -31.00 -21.71 5.31
CA MET A 28 -30.34 -20.93 6.37
C MET A 28 -31.29 -20.50 7.51
N GLY A 29 -32.62 -20.62 7.31
CA GLY A 29 -33.62 -20.24 8.33
C GLY A 29 -34.04 -21.36 9.29
N SER A 30 -33.61 -22.61 9.10
CA SER A 30 -34.05 -23.76 9.89
C SER A 30 -32.92 -24.39 10.72
N GLY A 31 -32.14 -23.58 11.44
CA GLY A 31 -31.36 -24.08 12.57
C GLY A 31 -32.24 -24.16 13.82
N PRO A 32 -32.22 -25.27 14.59
CA PRO A 32 -33.06 -25.37 15.79
C PRO A 32 -32.65 -24.28 16.78
N ALA A 33 -33.65 -23.51 17.20
CA ALA A 33 -33.52 -22.54 18.28
C ALA A 33 -33.03 -23.27 19.55
N ARG A 34 -31.74 -23.18 19.81
CA ARG A 34 -31.16 -23.61 21.08
C ARG A 34 -31.33 -22.46 22.08
N ASN A 35 -32.40 -22.51 22.83
CA ASN A 35 -32.58 -21.71 24.04
C ASN A 35 -31.43 -21.97 25.00
N GLY A 36 -30.71 -20.95 25.38
CA GLY A 36 -29.78 -21.01 26.48
C GLY A 36 -28.51 -20.19 26.34
N GLY A 37 -28.47 -19.03 26.95
CA GLY A 37 -27.25 -18.30 27.24
C GLY A 37 -27.07 -17.04 26.43
N GLY A 38 -27.31 -15.88 27.07
CA GLY A 38 -27.14 -14.55 26.49
C GLY A 38 -25.73 -14.32 25.91
N GLY A 39 -25.57 -14.58 24.62
CA GLY A 39 -24.47 -14.08 23.85
C GLY A 39 -24.78 -12.62 23.55
N ARG A 40 -23.92 -11.69 23.96
CA ARG A 40 -23.91 -10.30 23.48
C ARG A 40 -23.79 -10.38 21.97
N GLY A 41 -24.90 -10.20 21.24
CA GLY A 41 -24.88 -9.90 19.81
C GLY A 41 -23.92 -8.72 19.63
N SER A 42 -23.04 -8.79 18.65
CA SER A 42 -22.13 -7.69 18.33
C SER A 42 -22.97 -6.44 18.12
N ASP A 43 -22.95 -5.53 19.09
CA ASP A 43 -23.62 -4.24 19.00
C ASP A 43 -22.72 -3.32 18.18
N PHE A 44 -23.08 -3.06 16.94
CA PHE A 44 -22.36 -2.14 16.06
C PHE A 44 -22.79 -0.68 16.24
N GLY A 45 -23.68 -0.40 17.21
CA GLY A 45 -24.15 0.94 17.50
C GLY A 45 -25.26 1.41 16.57
N ARG A 46 -25.48 2.73 16.59
CA ARG A 46 -26.55 3.38 15.80
C ARG A 46 -25.97 4.52 14.96
N ILE A 47 -26.51 4.68 13.77
CA ILE A 47 -26.23 5.79 12.86
C ILE A 47 -27.58 6.43 12.50
N TYR A 48 -27.75 7.72 12.71
CA TYR A 48 -29.03 8.43 12.53
C TYR A 48 -30.20 7.80 13.28
N GLY A 49 -29.96 7.16 14.42
CA GLY A 49 -30.96 6.45 15.20
C GLY A 49 -31.30 5.05 14.68
N HIS A 50 -30.80 4.65 13.50
CA HIS A 50 -30.94 3.30 12.96
C HIS A 50 -29.89 2.36 13.59
N GLN A 51 -30.36 1.21 14.14
CA GLN A 51 -29.48 0.18 14.71
C GLN A 51 -28.80 -0.58 13.59
N ILE A 52 -27.46 -0.62 13.58
CA ILE A 52 -26.69 -1.34 12.57
C ILE A 52 -26.81 -2.85 12.83
N SER A 53 -27.30 -3.58 11.83
CA SER A 53 -27.36 -5.04 11.86
C SER A 53 -26.03 -5.68 11.47
N VAL A 54 -25.83 -6.94 11.90
CA VAL A 54 -24.66 -7.74 11.47
C VAL A 54 -24.56 -7.82 9.94
N LEU A 55 -25.70 -7.96 9.27
CA LEU A 55 -25.74 -8.10 7.80
C LEU A 55 -25.29 -6.79 7.09
N GLU A 56 -25.73 -5.64 7.57
CA GLU A 56 -25.33 -4.33 7.02
C GLU A 56 -23.83 -4.11 7.22
N PHE A 57 -23.31 -4.45 8.40
CA PHE A 57 -21.88 -4.34 8.68
C PHE A 57 -21.05 -5.26 7.77
N GLN A 58 -21.45 -6.53 7.61
CA GLN A 58 -20.77 -7.48 6.72
C GLN A 58 -20.81 -7.05 5.26
N ARG A 59 -21.94 -6.50 4.79
CA ARG A 59 -22.08 -5.95 3.46
C ARG A 59 -21.10 -4.78 3.25
N ALA A 60 -21.11 -3.80 4.13
CA ALA A 60 -20.19 -2.66 4.06
C ALA A 60 -18.71 -3.08 4.14
N GLN A 61 -18.40 -4.16 4.88
CA GLN A 61 -17.08 -4.76 4.91
C GLN A 61 -16.70 -5.36 3.54
N GLY A 62 -17.61 -6.08 2.89
CA GLY A 62 -17.40 -6.62 1.55
C GLY A 62 -17.14 -5.51 0.51
N GLU A 63 -17.96 -4.46 0.55
CA GLU A 63 -17.81 -3.27 -0.31
C GLU A 63 -16.48 -2.56 -0.09
N PHE A 64 -16.06 -2.40 1.17
CA PHE A 64 -14.75 -1.83 1.49
C PHE A 64 -13.60 -2.69 0.93
N LYS A 65 -13.68 -4.01 1.04
CA LYS A 65 -12.69 -4.91 0.45
C LYS A 65 -12.56 -4.69 -1.06
N ILE A 66 -13.68 -4.59 -1.78
CA ILE A 66 -13.70 -4.31 -3.23
C ILE A 66 -13.09 -2.93 -3.52
N TYR A 67 -13.49 -1.90 -2.77
CA TYR A 67 -12.93 -0.56 -2.88
C TYR A 67 -11.41 -0.54 -2.74
N TYR A 68 -10.90 -1.20 -1.70
CA TYR A 68 -9.48 -1.28 -1.42
C TYR A 68 -8.71 -1.99 -2.54
N TRP A 69 -9.24 -3.12 -2.98
CA TRP A 69 -8.65 -3.87 -4.09
C TRP A 69 -8.59 -3.04 -5.39
N MET A 70 -9.62 -2.27 -5.69
CA MET A 70 -9.65 -1.41 -6.88
C MET A 70 -8.59 -0.32 -6.85
N HIS A 71 -8.31 0.25 -5.68
CA HIS A 71 -7.38 1.37 -5.55
C HIS A 71 -5.92 0.93 -5.40
N TYR A 72 -5.69 -0.21 -4.75
CA TYR A 72 -4.33 -0.64 -4.40
C TYR A 72 -3.89 -1.94 -5.10
N GLY A 73 -4.75 -2.59 -5.87
CA GLY A 73 -4.46 -3.84 -6.59
C GLY A 73 -4.23 -5.05 -5.69
N GLN A 74 -4.49 -4.93 -4.39
CA GLN A 74 -4.34 -5.98 -3.38
C GLN A 74 -5.46 -5.94 -2.35
N TRP A 75 -5.74 -7.06 -1.71
CA TRP A 75 -6.75 -7.15 -0.66
C TRP A 75 -6.23 -6.56 0.67
N PRO A 76 -7.08 -5.92 1.50
CA PRO A 76 -6.65 -5.30 2.75
C PRO A 76 -6.01 -6.29 3.71
N ASP A 77 -6.49 -7.53 3.77
CA ASP A 77 -5.98 -8.59 4.64
C ASP A 77 -4.53 -9.03 4.28
N LYS A 78 -4.05 -8.67 3.08
CA LYS A 78 -2.69 -8.95 2.58
C LYS A 78 -1.76 -7.74 2.67
N SER A 79 -2.26 -6.60 3.13
CA SER A 79 -1.49 -5.36 3.26
C SER A 79 -0.93 -5.23 4.68
N ALA A 80 0.40 -5.19 4.79
CA ALA A 80 1.06 -4.99 6.09
C ALA A 80 0.90 -3.55 6.65
N SER A 81 0.54 -2.60 5.80
CA SER A 81 0.44 -1.17 6.15
C SER A 81 -0.97 -0.72 6.54
N PHE A 82 -1.97 -1.61 6.46
CA PHE A 82 -3.36 -1.26 6.74
C PHE A 82 -3.84 -1.96 8.01
N SER A 83 -4.24 -1.18 9.01
CA SER A 83 -4.67 -1.73 10.30
C SER A 83 -6.15 -2.14 10.31
N ASN A 84 -6.51 -3.06 11.19
CA ASN A 84 -7.91 -3.43 11.40
C ASN A 84 -8.76 -2.24 11.88
N ASP A 85 -8.18 -1.32 12.64
CA ASP A 85 -8.89 -0.12 13.12
C ASP A 85 -9.17 0.86 11.95
N ASP A 86 -8.24 0.98 10.98
CA ASP A 86 -8.50 1.77 9.77
C ASP A 86 -9.61 1.16 8.91
N MET A 87 -9.62 -0.17 8.78
CA MET A 87 -10.68 -0.88 8.05
C MET A 87 -12.03 -0.67 8.73
N GLU A 88 -12.11 -0.81 10.04
CA GLU A 88 -13.36 -0.63 10.79
C GLU A 88 -13.88 0.80 10.65
N ARG A 89 -13.00 1.81 10.68
CA ARG A 89 -13.36 3.22 10.44
C ARG A 89 -14.00 3.42 9.06
N GLU A 90 -13.39 2.88 8.02
CA GLU A 90 -13.89 3.01 6.65
C GLU A 90 -15.25 2.30 6.46
N ILE A 91 -15.46 1.16 7.11
CA ILE A 91 -16.77 0.48 7.14
C ILE A 91 -17.85 1.38 7.76
N TYR A 92 -17.57 2.01 8.90
CA TYR A 92 -18.52 2.93 9.53
C TYR A 92 -18.80 4.17 8.68
N ILE A 93 -17.80 4.69 7.96
CA ILE A 93 -18.01 5.80 7.01
C ILE A 93 -18.93 5.38 5.85
N ARG A 94 -18.77 4.17 5.31
CA ARG A 94 -19.67 3.64 4.28
C ARG A 94 -21.09 3.52 4.78
N LEU A 95 -21.30 2.95 5.96
CA LEU A 95 -22.62 2.83 6.59
C LEU A 95 -23.25 4.22 6.83
N LEU A 96 -22.47 5.21 7.25
CA LEU A 96 -22.92 6.59 7.42
C LEU A 96 -23.41 7.19 6.10
N LEU A 97 -22.64 7.01 5.02
CA LEU A 97 -22.98 7.52 3.69
C LEU A 97 -24.24 6.87 3.15
N GLU A 98 -24.38 5.54 3.29
CA GLU A 98 -25.55 4.79 2.88
C GLU A 98 -26.82 5.29 3.61
N GLN A 99 -26.77 5.38 4.94
CA GLN A 99 -27.91 5.86 5.74
C GLN A 99 -28.28 7.32 5.40
N LYS A 100 -27.27 8.14 5.10
CA LYS A 100 -27.51 9.52 4.66
C LYS A 100 -28.18 9.58 3.30
N ALA A 101 -27.72 8.77 2.36
CA ALA A 101 -28.30 8.70 1.03
C ALA A 101 -29.78 8.27 1.07
N GLN A 102 -30.11 7.29 1.89
CA GLN A 102 -31.48 6.86 2.12
C GLN A 102 -32.36 8.02 2.68
N LYS A 103 -31.84 8.76 3.65
CA LYS A 103 -32.53 9.95 4.20
C LYS A 103 -32.74 11.06 3.17
N LEU A 104 -31.81 11.22 2.24
CA LEU A 104 -31.90 12.20 1.15
C LEU A 104 -32.75 11.71 -0.03
N GLY A 105 -33.21 10.45 -0.03
CA GLY A 105 -33.94 9.84 -1.13
C GLY A 105 -33.11 9.66 -2.41
N ILE A 106 -31.77 9.57 -2.27
CA ILE A 106 -30.86 9.37 -3.40
C ILE A 106 -30.98 7.91 -3.84
N SER A 107 -31.28 7.70 -5.12
CA SER A 107 -31.40 6.35 -5.72
C SER A 107 -30.72 6.31 -7.08
N VAL A 108 -30.15 5.17 -7.41
CA VAL A 108 -29.47 4.91 -8.68
C VAL A 108 -30.37 4.08 -9.58
N SER A 109 -30.55 4.51 -10.83
CA SER A 109 -31.31 3.76 -11.82
C SER A 109 -30.58 2.48 -12.24
N ALA A 110 -31.35 1.46 -12.68
CA ALA A 110 -30.77 0.21 -13.19
C ALA A 110 -29.82 0.45 -14.38
N ASP A 111 -30.19 1.37 -15.28
CA ASP A 111 -29.36 1.72 -16.44
C ASP A 111 -28.02 2.34 -16.05
N ALA A 112 -28.02 3.22 -15.05
CA ALA A 112 -26.78 3.83 -14.54
C ALA A 112 -25.87 2.76 -13.89
N LEU A 113 -26.45 1.80 -13.16
CA LEU A 113 -25.69 0.69 -12.57
C LEU A 113 -25.08 -0.21 -13.65
N VAL A 114 -25.85 -0.54 -14.72
CA VAL A 114 -25.34 -1.34 -15.84
C VAL A 114 -24.20 -0.59 -16.57
N ALA A 115 -24.35 0.71 -16.78
CA ALA A 115 -23.31 1.52 -17.40
C ALA A 115 -22.02 1.51 -16.55
N ALA A 116 -22.14 1.75 -15.23
CA ALA A 116 -21.01 1.72 -14.32
C ALA A 116 -20.31 0.35 -14.26
N ALA A 117 -21.09 -0.74 -14.27
CA ALA A 117 -20.54 -2.09 -14.31
C ALA A 117 -19.77 -2.36 -15.62
N ASN A 118 -20.29 -1.92 -16.75
CA ASN A 118 -19.61 -2.05 -18.04
C ASN A 118 -18.32 -1.21 -18.09
N ASP A 119 -18.34 0.01 -17.59
CA ASP A 119 -17.16 0.88 -17.55
C ASP A 119 -16.09 0.32 -16.60
N PHE A 120 -16.51 -0.21 -15.46
CA PHE A 120 -15.64 -0.91 -14.53
C PHE A 120 -14.95 -2.12 -15.20
N LEU A 121 -15.73 -3.00 -15.84
CA LEU A 121 -15.18 -4.18 -16.51
C LEU A 121 -14.26 -3.84 -17.70
N ARG A 122 -14.52 -2.71 -18.40
CA ARG A 122 -13.61 -2.19 -19.42
C ARG A 122 -12.31 -1.69 -18.83
N SER A 123 -12.35 -1.03 -17.67
CA SER A 123 -11.14 -0.51 -17.01
C SER A 123 -10.19 -1.61 -16.57
N LEU A 124 -10.72 -2.81 -16.27
CA LEU A 124 -9.94 -4.00 -15.92
C LEU A 124 -9.41 -4.77 -17.14
N GLY A 125 -10.00 -4.52 -18.30
CA GLY A 125 -9.68 -5.24 -19.54
C GLY A 125 -8.39 -4.75 -20.21
N ARG A 126 -7.80 -5.63 -21.01
CA ARG A 126 -6.68 -5.28 -21.88
C ARG A 126 -7.21 -4.83 -23.24
N ASN A 127 -6.58 -3.84 -23.86
CA ASN A 127 -6.94 -3.32 -25.19
C ASN A 127 -8.42 -2.84 -25.32
N GLY A 128 -9.01 -2.33 -24.23
CA GLY A 128 -10.38 -1.81 -24.23
C GLY A 128 -11.49 -2.87 -24.29
N GLN A 129 -11.16 -4.15 -24.26
CA GLN A 129 -12.14 -5.24 -24.19
C GLN A 129 -12.56 -5.43 -22.72
N PRO A 130 -13.86 -5.44 -22.40
CA PRO A 130 -14.31 -5.65 -21.03
C PRO A 130 -14.01 -7.07 -20.56
N VAL A 131 -13.66 -7.21 -19.28
CA VAL A 131 -13.56 -8.50 -18.62
C VAL A 131 -14.98 -9.07 -18.45
N ASP A 132 -15.14 -10.38 -18.58
CA ASP A 132 -16.42 -11.04 -18.31
C ASP A 132 -16.73 -10.98 -16.81
N MET A 133 -17.94 -10.51 -16.47
CA MET A 133 -18.40 -10.30 -15.09
C MET A 133 -18.34 -11.60 -14.26
N MET A 134 -18.78 -12.72 -14.84
CA MET A 134 -18.82 -14.00 -14.11
C MET A 134 -17.42 -14.51 -13.84
N LYS A 135 -16.52 -14.39 -14.81
CA LYS A 135 -15.12 -14.76 -14.65
C LYS A 135 -14.43 -13.88 -13.61
N PHE A 136 -14.69 -12.58 -13.63
CA PHE A 136 -14.16 -11.67 -12.61
C PHE A 136 -14.64 -12.06 -11.20
N ALA A 137 -15.93 -12.34 -11.06
CA ALA A 137 -16.51 -12.77 -9.79
C ALA A 137 -15.89 -14.09 -9.29
N GLU A 138 -15.73 -15.08 -10.17
CA GLU A 138 -15.19 -16.39 -9.81
C GLU A 138 -13.69 -16.34 -9.47
N GLN A 139 -12.90 -15.58 -10.24
CA GLN A 139 -11.44 -15.57 -10.10
C GLN A 139 -10.92 -14.57 -9.07
N VAL A 140 -11.62 -13.46 -8.88
CA VAL A 140 -11.15 -12.35 -8.04
C VAL A 140 -11.97 -12.23 -6.76
N LEU A 141 -13.31 -12.29 -6.85
CA LEU A 141 -14.18 -12.05 -5.70
C LEU A 141 -14.41 -13.31 -4.86
N ALA A 142 -14.68 -14.46 -5.49
CA ALA A 142 -15.04 -15.70 -4.77
C ALA A 142 -13.94 -16.20 -3.79
N PRO A 143 -12.63 -16.06 -4.07
CA PRO A 143 -11.60 -16.41 -3.09
C PRO A 143 -11.65 -15.61 -1.78
N GLU A 144 -12.27 -14.42 -1.81
CA GLU A 144 -12.45 -13.55 -0.64
C GLU A 144 -13.86 -13.65 -0.02
N GLY A 145 -14.65 -14.61 -0.49
CA GLY A 145 -16.02 -14.83 -0.03
C GLY A 145 -17.05 -13.83 -0.58
N LEU A 146 -16.70 -13.11 -1.66
CA LEU A 146 -17.53 -12.10 -2.31
C LEU A 146 -18.11 -12.63 -3.62
N GLY A 147 -19.19 -12.02 -4.10
CA GLY A 147 -19.85 -12.41 -5.34
C GLY A 147 -20.29 -11.23 -6.21
N VAL A 148 -21.01 -11.54 -7.30
CA VAL A 148 -21.55 -10.52 -8.22
C VAL A 148 -22.47 -9.54 -7.49
N ALA A 149 -23.26 -10.01 -6.51
CA ALA A 149 -24.15 -9.16 -5.74
C ALA A 149 -23.38 -8.11 -4.91
N ASP A 150 -22.24 -8.49 -4.33
CA ASP A 150 -21.40 -7.56 -3.56
C ASP A 150 -20.79 -6.50 -4.46
N LEU A 151 -20.34 -6.88 -5.67
CA LEU A 151 -19.87 -5.92 -6.67
C LEU A 151 -20.97 -4.97 -7.14
N GLN A 152 -22.18 -5.48 -7.37
CA GLN A 152 -23.31 -4.63 -7.75
C GLN A 152 -23.70 -3.65 -6.65
N ASN A 153 -23.69 -4.07 -5.39
CA ASN A 153 -23.95 -3.20 -4.25
C ASN A 153 -22.85 -2.14 -4.16
N PHE A 154 -21.59 -2.54 -4.21
CA PHE A 154 -20.46 -1.62 -4.22
C PHE A 154 -20.59 -0.55 -5.34
N LEU A 155 -20.83 -0.95 -6.58
CA LEU A 155 -20.97 0.00 -7.71
C LEU A 155 -22.19 0.93 -7.53
N ARG A 156 -23.28 0.42 -6.96
CA ARG A 156 -24.45 1.25 -6.64
C ARG A 156 -24.09 2.32 -5.61
N ASP A 157 -23.39 1.93 -4.55
CA ASP A 157 -23.05 2.83 -3.47
C ASP A 157 -21.99 3.85 -3.90
N GLU A 158 -21.04 3.48 -4.77
CA GLU A 158 -20.13 4.44 -5.39
C GLU A 158 -20.86 5.49 -6.24
N LEU A 159 -21.87 5.09 -7.02
CA LEU A 159 -22.72 6.04 -7.76
C LEU A 159 -23.55 6.93 -6.83
N VAL A 160 -24.06 6.37 -5.72
CA VAL A 160 -24.75 7.14 -4.68
C VAL A 160 -23.82 8.18 -4.06
N VAL A 161 -22.60 7.79 -3.70
CA VAL A 161 -21.58 8.72 -3.14
C VAL A 161 -21.25 9.81 -4.15
N GLN A 162 -21.09 9.49 -5.44
CA GLN A 162 -20.88 10.49 -6.48
C GLN A 162 -22.03 11.50 -6.56
N GLN A 163 -23.29 11.05 -6.47
CA GLN A 163 -24.44 11.95 -6.43
C GLN A 163 -24.47 12.79 -5.13
N MET A 164 -24.10 12.21 -3.99
CA MET A 164 -23.97 12.93 -2.74
C MET A 164 -22.90 14.03 -2.81
N VAL A 165 -21.76 13.77 -3.44
CA VAL A 165 -20.71 14.78 -3.68
C VAL A 165 -21.29 15.94 -4.50
N GLN A 166 -22.08 15.65 -5.53
CA GLN A 166 -22.71 16.70 -6.35
C GLN A 166 -23.72 17.54 -5.56
N VAL A 167 -24.54 16.92 -4.71
CA VAL A 167 -25.59 17.61 -3.94
C VAL A 167 -24.99 18.34 -2.72
N LEU A 168 -24.22 17.65 -1.89
CA LEU A 168 -23.70 18.18 -0.62
C LEU A 168 -22.47 19.07 -0.84
N GLY A 169 -21.69 18.80 -1.89
CA GLY A 169 -20.56 19.61 -2.30
C GLY A 169 -20.93 20.81 -3.18
N LEU A 170 -22.23 21.03 -3.49
CA LEU A 170 -22.67 22.05 -4.44
C LEU A 170 -22.17 23.47 -4.09
N SER A 171 -22.08 23.80 -2.82
CA SER A 171 -21.50 25.07 -2.36
C SER A 171 -20.06 25.28 -2.85
N GLY A 172 -19.28 24.22 -2.96
CA GLY A 172 -17.93 24.27 -3.50
C GLY A 172 -17.86 24.49 -5.01
N ALA A 173 -18.93 24.16 -5.76
CA ALA A 173 -19.00 24.41 -7.20
C ALA A 173 -19.21 25.87 -7.59
N LEU A 174 -19.53 26.74 -6.63
CA LEU A 174 -19.79 28.17 -6.85
C LEU A 174 -18.49 28.96 -7.08
N VAL A 175 -17.68 28.50 -8.04
CA VAL A 175 -16.47 29.19 -8.50
C VAL A 175 -16.78 29.95 -9.78
N THR A 176 -16.52 31.26 -9.75
CA THR A 176 -16.71 32.12 -10.92
C THR A 176 -15.57 31.98 -11.92
N PRO A 177 -15.78 32.29 -13.21
CA PRO A 177 -14.68 32.33 -14.20
C PRO A 177 -13.57 33.31 -13.80
N GLN A 178 -13.93 34.43 -13.14
CA GLN A 178 -12.96 35.42 -12.66
C GLN A 178 -12.06 34.83 -11.56
N GLU A 179 -12.65 34.16 -10.58
CA GLU A 179 -11.91 33.48 -9.51
C GLU A 179 -11.01 32.40 -10.06
N ALA A 180 -11.52 31.55 -10.96
CA ALA A 180 -10.71 30.54 -11.63
C ALA A 180 -9.57 31.18 -12.44
N GLY A 181 -9.81 32.33 -13.08
CA GLY A 181 -8.77 33.08 -13.78
C GLY A 181 -7.66 33.58 -12.86
N GLN A 182 -7.99 34.04 -11.66
CA GLN A 182 -7.00 34.46 -10.65
C GLN A 182 -6.21 33.26 -10.10
N LEU A 183 -6.89 32.12 -9.88
CA LEU A 183 -6.22 30.89 -9.46
C LEU A 183 -5.27 30.38 -10.55
N TYR A 184 -5.72 30.41 -11.82
CA TYR A 184 -4.90 30.05 -12.95
C TYR A 184 -3.62 30.91 -13.02
N ASP A 185 -3.77 32.23 -12.89
CA ASP A 185 -2.64 33.16 -12.89
C ASP A 185 -1.64 32.81 -11.80
N ARG A 186 -2.13 32.59 -10.60
CA ARG A 186 -1.28 32.23 -9.45
C ARG A 186 -0.53 30.89 -9.65
N GLU A 187 -1.20 29.90 -10.25
CA GLU A 187 -0.62 28.57 -10.44
C GLU A 187 0.32 28.50 -11.64
N HIS A 188 0.07 29.28 -12.70
CA HIS A 188 0.79 29.20 -13.97
C HIS A 188 1.71 30.40 -14.22
N GLN A 189 1.71 31.41 -13.34
CA GLN A 189 2.68 32.49 -13.44
C GLN A 189 4.08 31.95 -13.26
N GLU A 190 4.90 32.09 -14.28
CA GLU A 190 6.28 31.62 -14.27
C GLU A 190 7.22 32.63 -13.60
N VAL A 191 8.24 32.11 -12.95
CA VAL A 191 9.33 32.87 -12.37
C VAL A 191 10.64 32.58 -13.12
N SER A 192 11.39 33.63 -13.44
CA SER A 192 12.79 33.53 -13.87
C SER A 192 13.68 33.70 -12.66
N ALA A 193 14.55 32.73 -12.41
CA ALA A 193 15.40 32.71 -11.22
C ALA A 193 16.82 32.18 -11.47
N GLN A 194 17.73 32.56 -10.58
CA GLN A 194 19.09 32.00 -10.48
C GLN A 194 19.26 31.40 -9.09
N ALA A 195 20.04 30.33 -8.97
CA ALA A 195 20.34 29.70 -7.69
C ALA A 195 21.84 29.48 -7.50
N VAL A 196 22.29 29.60 -6.27
CA VAL A 196 23.63 29.16 -5.82
C VAL A 196 23.41 28.02 -4.86
N PHE A 197 23.96 26.85 -5.17
CA PHE A 197 23.86 25.64 -4.37
C PHE A 197 25.14 25.42 -3.55
N PHE A 198 24.97 25.00 -2.32
CA PHE A 198 26.01 24.66 -1.37
C PHE A 198 25.91 23.18 -1.04
N ALA A 199 26.57 22.33 -1.83
CA ALA A 199 26.56 20.89 -1.63
C ALA A 199 27.63 20.48 -0.60
N ALA A 200 27.30 19.57 0.30
CA ALA A 200 28.21 19.05 1.32
C ALA A 200 29.49 18.45 0.70
N SER A 201 29.38 17.85 -0.49
CA SER A 201 30.53 17.29 -1.22
C SER A 201 31.67 18.29 -1.41
N ASN A 202 31.38 19.58 -1.58
CA ASN A 202 32.36 20.64 -1.76
C ASN A 202 33.16 20.97 -0.46
N TYR A 203 32.68 20.51 0.68
CA TYR A 203 33.22 20.82 2.01
C TYR A 203 33.84 19.62 2.72
N LEU A 204 33.75 18.42 2.16
CA LEU A 204 34.30 17.19 2.74
C LEU A 204 35.80 17.29 3.09
N ALA A 205 36.58 18.00 2.26
CA ALA A 205 38.01 18.19 2.48
C ALA A 205 38.32 19.16 3.65
N GLN A 206 37.35 19.98 4.05
CA GLN A 206 37.52 20.95 5.15
C GLN A 206 37.20 20.34 6.51
N VAL A 207 36.58 19.14 6.55
CA VAL A 207 36.22 18.48 7.81
C VAL A 207 37.44 17.89 8.48
N SER A 208 37.79 18.43 9.66
CA SER A 208 38.81 17.86 10.51
C SER A 208 38.26 16.70 11.33
N VAL A 209 38.71 15.50 11.01
CA VAL A 209 38.30 14.27 11.69
C VAL A 209 39.27 13.99 12.84
N THR A 210 38.82 14.17 14.08
CA THR A 210 39.58 13.80 15.27
C THR A 210 38.87 12.69 16.04
N PRO A 211 39.59 11.78 16.72
CA PRO A 211 38.97 10.72 17.52
C PRO A 211 37.98 11.26 18.56
N ALA A 212 38.27 12.40 19.18
CA ALA A 212 37.38 13.05 20.14
C ALA A 212 36.07 13.53 19.50
N ALA A 213 36.13 14.15 18.31
CA ALA A 213 34.94 14.60 17.60
C ALA A 213 34.06 13.43 17.15
N VAL A 214 34.66 12.33 16.66
CA VAL A 214 33.96 11.12 16.28
C VAL A 214 33.29 10.47 17.50
N ALA A 215 33.97 10.40 18.64
CA ALA A 215 33.40 9.86 19.88
C ALA A 215 32.22 10.72 20.39
N GLN A 216 32.35 12.03 20.32
CA GLN A 216 31.26 12.95 20.67
C GLN A 216 30.05 12.78 19.74
N PHE A 217 30.28 12.70 18.44
CA PHE A 217 29.24 12.46 17.46
C PHE A 217 28.52 11.15 17.71
N TYR A 218 29.26 10.05 17.94
CA TYR A 218 28.67 8.76 18.29
C TYR A 218 27.79 8.88 19.54
N THR A 219 28.26 9.55 20.61
CA THR A 219 27.48 9.73 21.84
C THR A 219 26.16 10.47 21.58
N ASN A 220 26.20 11.50 20.74
CA ASN A 220 25.02 12.30 20.42
C ASN A 220 23.99 11.53 19.55
N TYR A 221 24.47 10.63 18.70
CA TYR A 221 23.65 9.91 17.72
C TYR A 221 23.62 8.39 17.94
N MET A 222 24.05 7.90 19.12
CA MET A 222 24.18 6.47 19.39
C MET A 222 22.89 5.67 19.17
N ALA A 223 21.72 6.28 19.37
CA ALA A 223 20.43 5.63 19.13
C ALA A 223 20.21 5.28 17.65
N ALA A 224 20.78 6.05 16.72
CA ALA A 224 20.70 5.79 15.27
C ALA A 224 21.54 4.58 14.82
N TYR A 225 22.46 4.13 15.65
CA TYR A 225 23.30 2.94 15.41
C TYR A 225 22.74 1.68 16.04
N ARG A 226 21.54 1.74 16.62
CA ARG A 226 20.90 0.57 17.21
C ARG A 226 20.65 -0.49 16.14
N GLU A 227 21.20 -1.67 16.36
CA GLU A 227 20.87 -2.85 15.58
C GLU A 227 19.56 -3.46 16.12
N PRO A 228 18.62 -3.86 15.25
CA PRO A 228 17.37 -4.49 15.69
C PRO A 228 17.63 -5.88 16.29
N ASP A 229 16.62 -6.42 16.93
CA ASP A 229 16.62 -7.82 17.31
C ASP A 229 16.86 -8.70 16.08
N ARG A 230 17.73 -9.69 16.22
CA ARG A 230 18.03 -10.67 15.16
C ARG A 230 17.88 -12.08 15.70
N VAL A 231 17.41 -12.95 14.84
CA VAL A 231 17.29 -14.38 15.13
C VAL A 231 18.10 -15.18 14.12
N GLN A 232 18.67 -16.26 14.58
CA GLN A 232 19.32 -17.28 13.76
C GLN A 232 18.58 -18.59 13.98
N VAL A 233 18.17 -19.25 12.90
CA VAL A 233 17.43 -20.50 12.99
C VAL A 233 18.14 -21.64 12.24
N SER A 234 18.07 -22.82 12.80
CA SER A 234 18.32 -24.05 12.07
C SER A 234 17.01 -24.48 11.42
N TYR A 235 17.05 -24.97 10.18
CA TYR A 235 15.83 -25.38 9.47
C TYR A 235 16.04 -26.62 8.62
N VAL A 236 14.97 -27.40 8.48
CA VAL A 236 14.86 -28.47 7.49
C VAL A 236 13.86 -28.02 6.44
N TYR A 237 14.25 -28.09 5.18
CA TYR A 237 13.45 -27.69 4.04
C TYR A 237 13.03 -28.89 3.21
N PHE A 238 11.74 -29.11 3.12
CA PHE A 238 11.11 -30.11 2.30
C PHE A 238 10.74 -29.51 0.95
N ASN A 239 11.63 -29.62 -0.03
CA ASN A 239 11.41 -29.05 -1.35
C ASN A 239 10.43 -29.90 -2.15
N VAL A 240 9.35 -29.30 -2.66
CA VAL A 240 8.32 -29.96 -3.49
C VAL A 240 8.92 -30.64 -4.71
N THR A 241 9.96 -30.05 -5.31
CA THR A 241 10.61 -30.58 -6.52
C THR A 241 11.12 -32.01 -6.31
N ASN A 242 11.62 -32.35 -5.14
CA ASN A 242 12.13 -33.67 -4.82
C ASN A 242 11.05 -34.78 -4.76
N TYR A 243 9.78 -34.36 -4.70
CA TYR A 243 8.64 -35.29 -4.54
C TYR A 243 7.71 -35.31 -5.75
N LEU A 244 8.03 -34.55 -6.83
CA LEU A 244 7.23 -34.53 -8.06
C LEU A 244 7.14 -35.91 -8.72
N ALA A 245 8.23 -36.65 -8.77
CA ALA A 245 8.27 -38.00 -9.38
C ALA A 245 7.36 -38.98 -8.60
N ALA A 246 7.40 -38.95 -7.27
CA ALA A 246 6.53 -39.78 -6.44
C ALA A 246 5.06 -39.40 -6.60
N ALA A 247 4.75 -38.09 -6.62
CA ALA A 247 3.39 -37.58 -6.84
C ALA A 247 2.85 -37.95 -8.23
N LYS A 248 3.70 -37.92 -9.26
CA LYS A 248 3.34 -38.39 -10.60
C LYS A 248 3.00 -39.88 -10.59
N ALA A 249 3.85 -40.72 -9.95
CA ALA A 249 3.60 -42.16 -9.84
C ALA A 249 2.32 -42.51 -9.08
N GLU A 250 1.88 -41.66 -8.13
CA GLU A 250 0.59 -41.81 -7.48
C GLU A 250 -0.57 -41.50 -8.45
N TRP A 251 -0.47 -40.42 -9.24
CA TRP A 251 -1.45 -40.06 -10.25
C TRP A 251 -1.55 -41.12 -11.35
N ASP A 252 -0.42 -41.73 -11.78
CA ASP A 252 -0.40 -42.76 -12.80
C ASP A 252 -1.15 -44.05 -12.38
N LYS A 253 -1.43 -44.25 -11.09
CA LYS A 253 -2.29 -45.33 -10.56
C LYS A 253 -3.78 -45.03 -10.62
N THR A 254 -4.17 -43.86 -11.06
CA THR A 254 -5.56 -43.36 -11.12
C THR A 254 -5.94 -42.99 -12.56
N ASN A 255 -7.20 -42.64 -12.81
CA ASN A 255 -7.63 -42.07 -14.09
C ASN A 255 -7.14 -40.63 -14.27
N PHE A 256 -5.81 -40.44 -14.24
CA PHE A 256 -5.18 -39.12 -14.29
C PHE A 256 -5.55 -38.32 -15.54
N THR A 257 -5.60 -38.98 -16.70
CA THR A 257 -5.98 -38.35 -17.96
C THR A 257 -7.41 -37.81 -17.92
N ASP A 258 -8.35 -38.54 -17.32
CA ASP A 258 -9.73 -38.11 -17.18
C ASP A 258 -9.84 -36.92 -16.22
N THR A 259 -9.09 -36.94 -15.13
CA THR A 259 -9.01 -35.80 -14.20
C THR A 259 -8.46 -34.55 -14.89
N VAL A 260 -7.37 -34.66 -15.66
CA VAL A 260 -6.80 -33.55 -16.43
C VAL A 260 -7.80 -33.02 -17.46
N ASN A 261 -8.51 -33.91 -18.16
CA ASN A 261 -9.53 -33.51 -19.12
C ASN A 261 -10.70 -32.80 -18.44
N ALA A 262 -11.17 -33.27 -17.28
CA ALA A 262 -12.23 -32.64 -16.51
C ALA A 262 -11.81 -31.22 -16.05
N VAL A 263 -10.61 -31.06 -15.50
CA VAL A 263 -10.07 -29.77 -15.11
C VAL A 263 -9.89 -28.85 -16.31
N TYR A 264 -9.43 -29.39 -17.45
CA TYR A 264 -9.32 -28.60 -18.67
C TYR A 264 -10.69 -28.14 -19.20
N GLN A 265 -11.71 -29.01 -19.19
CA GLN A 265 -13.07 -28.63 -19.58
C GLN A 265 -13.64 -27.51 -18.70
N GLN A 266 -13.32 -27.54 -17.42
CA GLN A 266 -13.82 -26.56 -16.44
C GLN A 266 -13.05 -25.24 -16.51
N TYR A 267 -11.72 -25.27 -16.66
CA TYR A 267 -10.84 -24.10 -16.46
C TYR A 267 -9.94 -23.78 -17.67
N GLY A 268 -9.84 -24.64 -18.68
CA GLY A 268 -8.83 -24.57 -19.73
C GLY A 268 -8.84 -23.27 -20.52
N THR A 269 -10.02 -22.83 -20.95
CA THR A 269 -10.19 -21.60 -21.72
C THR A 269 -10.07 -20.32 -20.86
N THR A 270 -10.20 -20.47 -19.55
CA THR A 270 -10.14 -19.36 -18.58
C THR A 270 -8.73 -19.13 -18.08
N GLN A 271 -8.03 -20.21 -17.73
CA GLN A 271 -6.71 -20.11 -17.09
C GLN A 271 -5.56 -20.03 -18.11
N PHE A 272 -5.76 -20.63 -19.29
CA PHE A 272 -4.76 -20.62 -20.37
C PHE A 272 -5.41 -20.30 -21.72
N PRO A 273 -6.00 -19.11 -21.90
CA PRO A 273 -6.78 -18.75 -23.10
C PRO A 273 -5.93 -18.71 -24.39
N GLU A 274 -4.61 -18.51 -24.26
CA GLU A 274 -3.68 -18.37 -25.39
C GLU A 274 -3.00 -19.70 -25.78
N LEU A 275 -3.15 -20.76 -24.96
CA LEU A 275 -2.51 -22.05 -25.22
C LEU A 275 -3.42 -22.97 -26.04
N LYS A 276 -2.79 -23.78 -26.88
CA LYS A 276 -3.52 -24.87 -27.54
C LYS A 276 -4.02 -25.88 -26.50
N PRO A 277 -5.14 -26.60 -26.79
CA PRO A 277 -5.73 -27.55 -25.85
C PRO A 277 -4.76 -28.53 -25.21
N GLU A 278 -3.84 -29.11 -26.00
CA GLU A 278 -2.86 -30.08 -25.49
C GLU A 278 -1.78 -29.42 -24.63
N GLU A 279 -1.37 -28.21 -24.95
CA GLU A 279 -0.43 -27.42 -24.15
C GLU A 279 -1.04 -27.01 -22.80
N ALA A 280 -2.31 -26.57 -22.81
CA ALA A 280 -3.06 -26.25 -21.60
C ALA A 280 -3.25 -27.49 -20.71
N LYS A 281 -3.60 -28.65 -21.28
CA LYS A 281 -3.69 -29.91 -20.53
C LYS A 281 -2.36 -30.32 -19.92
N ALA A 282 -1.24 -30.13 -20.65
CA ALA A 282 0.08 -30.37 -20.09
C ALA A 282 0.37 -29.49 -18.87
N LYS A 283 0.00 -28.20 -18.94
CA LYS A 283 0.12 -27.29 -17.78
C LYS A 283 -0.74 -27.72 -16.59
N PHE A 284 -1.99 -28.13 -16.82
CA PHE A 284 -2.84 -28.65 -15.74
C PHE A 284 -2.27 -29.95 -15.15
N ARG A 285 -1.71 -30.82 -15.98
CA ARG A 285 -1.03 -32.03 -15.49
C ARG A 285 0.09 -31.67 -14.54
N ASP A 286 0.96 -30.73 -14.91
CA ASP A 286 2.06 -30.27 -14.05
C ASP A 286 1.55 -29.64 -12.75
N LEU A 287 0.50 -28.82 -12.80
CA LEU A 287 -0.12 -28.22 -11.63
C LEU A 287 -0.71 -29.26 -10.68
N LEU A 288 -1.41 -30.27 -11.19
CA LEU A 288 -1.98 -31.36 -10.38
C LEU A 288 -0.89 -32.22 -9.73
N ILE A 289 0.19 -32.52 -10.46
CA ILE A 289 1.35 -33.24 -9.90
C ILE A 289 1.99 -32.40 -8.79
N ARG A 290 2.15 -31.10 -9.00
CA ARG A 290 2.73 -30.19 -8.00
C ARG A 290 1.83 -30.08 -6.75
N ASP A 291 0.50 -29.96 -6.92
CA ASP A 291 -0.45 -29.94 -5.79
C ASP A 291 -0.36 -31.24 -4.97
N ARG A 292 -0.34 -32.38 -5.64
CA ARG A 292 -0.17 -33.69 -4.97
C ARG A 292 1.17 -33.75 -4.23
N ALA A 293 2.25 -33.33 -4.88
CA ALA A 293 3.57 -33.30 -4.26
C ALA A 293 3.59 -32.37 -3.03
N LEU A 294 2.94 -31.21 -3.10
CA LEU A 294 2.83 -30.28 -1.97
C LEU A 294 2.04 -30.88 -0.80
N LYS A 295 0.94 -31.63 -1.07
CA LYS A 295 0.21 -32.36 -0.04
C LYS A 295 1.09 -33.41 0.64
N ASN A 296 1.83 -34.18 -0.13
CA ASN A 296 2.75 -35.20 0.40
C ASN A 296 3.86 -34.56 1.24
N VAL A 297 4.44 -33.46 0.75
CA VAL A 297 5.48 -32.70 1.46
C VAL A 297 4.96 -32.12 2.78
N ARG A 298 3.73 -31.59 2.79
CA ARG A 298 3.10 -31.11 4.03
C ARG A 298 2.93 -32.22 5.05
N GLN A 299 2.47 -33.39 4.63
CA GLN A 299 2.32 -34.55 5.52
C GLN A 299 3.67 -34.98 6.09
N LEU A 300 4.69 -35.14 5.23
CA LEU A 300 6.04 -35.52 5.65
C LEU A 300 6.66 -34.51 6.63
N ALA A 301 6.48 -33.21 6.35
CA ALA A 301 6.97 -32.15 7.22
C ALA A 301 6.23 -32.12 8.56
N ASN A 302 4.92 -32.42 8.57
CA ASN A 302 4.12 -32.53 9.79
C ASN A 302 4.56 -33.73 10.64
N ASP A 303 4.70 -34.91 10.03
CA ASP A 303 5.16 -36.12 10.72
C ASP A 303 6.57 -35.92 11.30
N PHE A 304 7.45 -35.26 10.51
CA PHE A 304 8.79 -34.89 10.96
C PHE A 304 8.75 -33.91 12.15
N ALA A 305 7.94 -32.85 12.06
CA ALA A 305 7.80 -31.85 13.10
C ALA A 305 7.27 -32.48 14.41
N GLN A 306 6.20 -33.28 14.32
CA GLN A 306 5.64 -33.99 15.49
C GLN A 306 6.69 -34.90 16.16
N ALA A 307 7.46 -35.62 15.37
CA ALA A 307 8.50 -36.51 15.90
C ALA A 307 9.64 -35.74 16.58
N VAL A 308 10.06 -34.60 16.02
CA VAL A 308 11.11 -33.76 16.62
C VAL A 308 10.60 -33.08 17.90
N PHE A 309 9.36 -32.58 17.92
CA PHE A 309 8.77 -31.85 19.03
C PHE A 309 8.48 -32.79 20.23
N ALA A 310 8.28 -34.07 19.96
CA ALA A 310 8.07 -35.09 21.02
C ALA A 310 9.37 -35.52 21.74
N VAL A 311 10.55 -35.14 21.22
CA VAL A 311 11.84 -35.52 21.85
C VAL A 311 12.05 -34.73 23.13
N THR A 312 12.23 -35.44 24.22
CA THR A 312 12.48 -34.87 25.56
C THR A 312 13.93 -35.15 25.98
N PRO A 313 14.67 -34.15 26.48
CA PRO A 313 14.29 -32.72 26.57
C PRO A 313 14.23 -32.02 25.22
N ALA A 314 13.35 -31.02 25.09
CA ALA A 314 13.21 -30.20 23.88
C ALA A 314 14.44 -29.29 23.73
N LYS A 315 15.39 -29.70 22.88
CA LYS A 315 16.61 -28.93 22.58
C LYS A 315 16.69 -28.62 21.09
N PRO A 316 17.16 -27.42 20.69
CA PRO A 316 17.28 -27.03 19.28
C PRO A 316 18.05 -28.06 18.43
N GLU A 317 19.07 -28.69 19.00
CA GLU A 317 19.92 -29.67 18.33
C GLU A 317 19.17 -30.93 17.89
N ASN A 318 18.01 -31.23 18.50
CA ASN A 318 17.19 -32.37 18.16
C ASN A 318 16.72 -32.32 16.70
N LEU A 319 16.49 -31.11 16.16
CA LEU A 319 16.13 -30.94 14.75
C LEU A 319 17.20 -31.52 13.82
N ALA A 320 18.45 -31.12 14.01
CA ALA A 320 19.56 -31.56 13.19
C ALA A 320 19.86 -33.06 13.38
N ALA A 321 19.78 -33.55 14.62
CA ALA A 321 19.99 -34.96 14.93
C ALA A 321 18.94 -35.86 14.25
N TYR A 322 17.66 -35.47 14.36
CA TYR A 322 16.56 -36.23 13.75
C TYR A 322 16.57 -36.11 12.21
N ALA A 323 16.91 -34.93 11.67
CA ALA A 323 17.09 -34.76 10.23
C ALA A 323 18.12 -35.74 9.68
N LYS A 324 19.29 -35.87 10.34
CA LYS A 324 20.34 -36.81 9.96
C LYS A 324 19.85 -38.26 9.96
N GLN A 325 19.08 -38.67 10.96
CA GLN A 325 18.49 -40.02 11.03
C GLN A 325 17.55 -40.30 9.83
N LYS A 326 16.86 -39.28 9.34
CA LYS A 326 15.94 -39.38 8.19
C LYS A 326 16.60 -39.12 6.84
N GLY A 327 17.91 -38.94 6.79
CA GLY A 327 18.63 -38.62 5.56
C GLY A 327 18.36 -37.20 5.03
N LEU A 328 17.86 -36.33 5.88
CA LEU A 328 17.59 -34.92 5.58
C LEU A 328 18.74 -34.04 6.05
N THR A 329 18.90 -32.88 5.42
CA THR A 329 19.92 -31.89 5.79
C THR A 329 19.29 -30.73 6.56
N ALA A 330 19.73 -30.53 7.80
CA ALA A 330 19.47 -29.29 8.52
C ALA A 330 20.46 -28.22 8.07
N ARG A 331 19.96 -27.00 7.83
CA ARG A 331 20.75 -25.83 7.46
C ARG A 331 20.57 -24.75 8.53
N ILE A 332 21.53 -23.83 8.60
CA ILE A 332 21.46 -22.69 9.54
C ILE A 332 21.47 -21.41 8.71
N THR A 333 20.61 -20.44 9.06
CA THR A 333 20.61 -19.11 8.44
C THR A 333 21.74 -18.25 9.02
N ALA A 334 22.16 -17.20 8.32
CA ALA A 334 22.78 -16.06 8.99
C ALA A 334 21.79 -15.40 9.95
N PRO A 335 22.23 -14.65 10.97
CA PRO A 335 21.34 -13.86 11.80
C PRO A 335 20.60 -12.82 10.95
N PHE A 336 19.27 -12.72 11.05
CA PHE A 336 18.44 -11.80 10.29
C PHE A 336 17.45 -11.05 11.18
N SER A 337 17.09 -9.83 10.78
CA SER A 337 16.05 -9.02 11.43
C SER A 337 14.65 -9.37 10.90
N ALA A 338 13.62 -8.93 11.62
CA ALA A 338 12.23 -9.11 11.19
C ALA A 338 11.91 -8.39 9.86
N ASN A 339 12.64 -7.32 9.54
CA ASN A 339 12.45 -6.53 8.33
C ASN A 339 13.17 -7.12 7.11
N ASP A 340 14.35 -7.70 7.30
CA ASP A 340 15.22 -8.13 6.20
C ASP A 340 14.99 -9.60 5.83
N GLY A 341 14.66 -10.44 6.81
CA GLY A 341 14.62 -11.90 6.63
C GLY A 341 16.00 -12.52 6.37
N PRO A 342 16.07 -13.85 6.19
CA PRO A 342 17.32 -14.56 5.88
C PRO A 342 17.83 -14.21 4.48
N VAL A 343 19.15 -14.05 4.34
CA VAL A 343 19.80 -13.70 3.06
C VAL A 343 19.95 -14.89 2.11
N GLU A 344 19.84 -16.12 2.62
CA GLU A 344 20.06 -17.35 1.87
C GLU A 344 18.90 -17.69 0.92
N PHE A 345 17.71 -17.18 1.21
CA PHE A 345 16.50 -17.38 0.41
C PHE A 345 15.42 -16.37 0.74
N THR A 346 14.47 -16.16 -0.17
CA THR A 346 13.31 -15.31 0.09
C THR A 346 12.33 -16.03 1.02
N ALA A 347 12.31 -15.62 2.28
CA ALA A 347 11.40 -16.18 3.29
C ALA A 347 10.01 -15.56 3.21
N SER A 348 8.99 -16.36 3.50
CA SER A 348 7.63 -15.85 3.68
C SER A 348 7.50 -15.10 5.01
N SER A 349 6.54 -14.18 5.10
CA SER A 349 6.22 -13.49 6.36
C SER A 349 5.89 -14.47 7.50
N ALA A 350 5.26 -15.60 7.17
CA ALA A 350 4.98 -16.66 8.12
C ALA A 350 6.27 -17.31 8.68
N PHE A 351 7.30 -17.48 7.84
CA PHE A 351 8.61 -17.99 8.28
C PHE A 351 9.28 -17.01 9.24
N ILE A 352 9.33 -15.73 8.86
CA ILE A 352 9.96 -14.69 9.68
C ILE A 352 9.24 -14.59 11.03
N LYS A 353 7.91 -14.49 11.02
CA LYS A 353 7.10 -14.46 12.25
C LYS A 353 7.34 -15.65 13.15
N ALA A 354 7.34 -16.85 12.60
CA ALA A 354 7.59 -18.07 13.37
C ALA A 354 9.01 -18.10 13.96
N ALA A 355 10.03 -17.67 13.20
CA ALA A 355 11.41 -17.59 13.68
C ALA A 355 11.56 -16.65 14.90
N PHE A 356 10.87 -15.51 14.89
CA PHE A 356 10.90 -14.55 16.01
C PHE A 356 10.03 -14.94 17.19
N GLN A 357 9.14 -15.93 17.05
CA GLN A 357 8.37 -16.51 18.15
C GLN A 357 9.10 -17.61 18.90
N LEU A 358 10.19 -18.16 18.33
CA LEU A 358 11.00 -19.17 18.99
C LEU A 358 11.62 -18.63 20.28
N SER A 359 11.70 -19.49 21.28
CA SER A 359 12.33 -19.19 22.57
C SER A 359 13.10 -20.40 23.08
N ALA A 360 13.82 -20.25 24.19
CA ALA A 360 14.49 -21.38 24.83
C ALA A 360 13.51 -22.45 25.31
N ASP A 361 12.31 -22.03 25.74
CA ASP A 361 11.26 -22.93 26.23
C ASP A 361 10.46 -23.58 25.08
N GLU A 362 10.30 -22.85 23.97
CA GLU A 362 9.62 -23.29 22.75
C GLU A 362 10.59 -23.18 21.55
N PRO A 363 11.58 -24.09 21.47
CA PRO A 363 12.67 -23.93 20.50
C PRO A 363 12.32 -24.34 19.07
N PHE A 364 11.12 -24.84 18.80
CA PHE A 364 10.72 -25.36 17.48
C PHE A 364 9.49 -24.64 16.93
N ALA A 365 9.44 -24.54 15.62
CA ALA A 365 8.25 -24.06 14.89
C ALA A 365 8.07 -24.79 13.55
N GLY A 366 6.83 -24.95 13.15
CA GLY A 366 6.46 -25.56 11.87
C GLY A 366 5.42 -26.68 12.01
N PRO A 367 5.00 -27.23 10.89
CA PRO A 367 5.46 -26.96 9.52
C PRO A 367 5.01 -25.60 8.98
N ILE A 368 5.91 -24.87 8.33
CA ILE A 368 5.65 -23.55 7.74
C ILE A 368 5.68 -23.67 6.23
N ILE A 369 4.60 -23.24 5.58
CA ILE A 369 4.45 -23.32 4.13
C ILE A 369 5.21 -22.16 3.47
N GLY A 370 6.12 -22.50 2.56
CA GLY A 370 6.79 -21.56 1.67
C GLY A 370 6.31 -21.70 0.23
N ALA A 371 6.90 -20.93 -0.69
CA ALA A 371 6.52 -20.93 -2.11
C ALA A 371 6.71 -22.30 -2.80
N ASP A 372 7.82 -22.99 -2.49
CA ASP A 372 8.23 -24.22 -3.17
C ASP A 372 8.47 -25.39 -2.20
N GLY A 373 7.92 -25.33 -1.00
CA GLY A 373 8.08 -26.39 -0.01
C GLY A 373 7.64 -25.98 1.39
N VAL A 374 8.06 -26.77 2.36
CA VAL A 374 7.67 -26.63 3.76
C VAL A 374 8.92 -26.60 4.63
N TYR A 375 8.92 -25.75 5.62
CA TYR A 375 10.01 -25.57 6.57
C TYR A 375 9.62 -26.05 7.96
N VAL A 376 10.58 -26.67 8.67
CA VAL A 376 10.53 -26.91 10.11
C VAL A 376 11.74 -26.24 10.72
N LEU A 377 11.53 -25.41 11.73
CA LEU A 377 12.53 -24.53 12.33
C LEU A 377 12.93 -24.98 13.73
N ALA A 378 14.17 -24.71 14.09
CA ALA A 378 14.63 -24.70 15.47
C ALA A 378 15.44 -23.44 15.74
N LEU A 379 15.34 -22.90 16.95
CA LEU A 379 16.13 -21.77 17.39
C LEU A 379 17.62 -22.14 17.43
N ALA A 380 18.45 -21.37 16.72
CA ALA A 380 19.90 -21.52 16.82
C ALA A 380 20.52 -20.47 17.75
N ASN A 381 20.10 -19.20 17.57
CA ASN A 381 20.55 -18.10 18.41
C ASN A 381 19.55 -16.93 18.40
N GLN A 382 19.52 -16.17 19.50
CA GLN A 382 18.80 -14.90 19.58
C GLN A 382 19.80 -13.80 19.90
N LEU A 383 19.79 -12.75 19.11
CA LEU A 383 20.64 -11.59 19.25
C LEU A 383 19.73 -10.39 19.58
N PRO A 384 19.65 -10.01 20.86
CA PRO A 384 18.79 -8.90 21.25
C PRO A 384 19.30 -7.60 20.65
N SER A 385 18.40 -6.64 20.50
CA SER A 385 18.72 -5.30 20.01
C SER A 385 19.82 -4.66 20.88
N THR A 386 20.88 -4.25 20.23
CA THR A 386 22.04 -3.64 20.89
C THR A 386 22.49 -2.40 20.14
N ILE A 387 23.19 -1.52 20.85
CA ILE A 387 23.95 -0.43 20.22
C ILE A 387 25.40 -0.90 20.19
N PRO A 388 25.99 -1.14 18.99
CA PRO A 388 27.38 -1.58 18.87
C PRO A 388 28.34 -0.55 19.48
N ALA A 389 29.36 -1.01 20.19
CA ALA A 389 30.39 -0.12 20.70
C ALA A 389 31.11 0.64 19.56
N LEU A 390 31.56 1.87 19.84
CA LEU A 390 32.18 2.73 18.82
C LEU A 390 33.33 2.02 18.10
N GLU A 391 34.14 1.24 18.81
CA GLU A 391 35.29 0.52 18.26
C GLU A 391 34.88 -0.44 17.14
N GLN A 392 33.70 -1.03 17.23
CA GLN A 392 33.19 -2.00 16.25
C GLN A 392 32.69 -1.33 14.97
N ILE A 393 32.18 -0.11 15.07
CA ILE A 393 31.55 0.62 13.96
C ILE A 393 32.29 1.95 13.65
N SER A 394 33.53 2.12 14.12
CA SER A 394 34.24 3.40 14.05
C SER A 394 34.40 3.93 12.63
N ALA A 395 34.58 3.05 11.64
CA ALA A 395 34.68 3.44 10.23
C ALA A 395 33.36 4.07 9.73
N ARG A 396 32.22 3.46 10.06
CA ARG A 396 30.89 3.96 9.72
C ARG A 396 30.61 5.28 10.42
N VAL A 397 30.84 5.35 11.72
CA VAL A 397 30.63 6.58 12.51
C VAL A 397 31.51 7.72 12.01
N THR A 398 32.74 7.43 11.63
CA THR A 398 33.67 8.43 11.05
C THR A 398 33.17 8.97 9.72
N GLN A 399 32.64 8.10 8.87
CA GLN A 399 32.04 8.51 7.58
C GLN A 399 30.79 9.36 7.80
N ASP A 400 29.89 8.93 8.68
CA ASP A 400 28.67 9.66 9.01
C ASP A 400 28.98 11.03 9.63
N PHE A 401 29.96 11.10 10.56
CA PHE A 401 30.47 12.34 11.11
C PHE A 401 30.98 13.27 10.03
N ARG A 402 31.81 12.76 9.09
CA ARG A 402 32.36 13.56 8.01
C ARG A 402 31.27 14.14 7.12
N SER A 403 30.27 13.32 6.76
CA SER A 403 29.14 13.75 5.96
C SER A 403 28.31 14.81 6.69
N HIS A 404 27.97 14.58 7.96
CA HIS A 404 27.20 15.51 8.77
C HIS A 404 27.92 16.85 8.95
N ALA A 405 29.21 16.83 9.29
CA ALA A 405 30.02 18.04 9.44
C ALA A 405 30.16 18.81 8.11
N ALA A 406 30.27 18.12 6.98
CA ALA A 406 30.28 18.74 5.65
C ALA A 406 28.96 19.45 5.33
N VAL A 407 27.82 18.87 5.68
CA VAL A 407 26.51 19.54 5.57
C VAL A 407 26.46 20.80 6.42
N GLU A 408 26.94 20.76 7.67
CA GLU A 408 27.02 21.96 8.52
C GLU A 408 27.90 23.05 7.92
N PHE A 409 29.08 22.69 7.35
CA PHE A 409 29.94 23.64 6.65
C PHE A 409 29.22 24.26 5.44
N ALA A 410 28.54 23.45 4.62
CA ALA A 410 27.77 23.92 3.48
C ALA A 410 26.66 24.89 3.90
N GLN A 411 25.92 24.57 4.96
CA GLN A 411 24.86 25.43 5.50
C GLN A 411 25.40 26.76 6.03
N ARG A 412 26.52 26.74 6.78
CA ARG A 412 27.18 27.96 7.25
C ARG A 412 27.69 28.82 6.09
N ALA A 413 28.29 28.19 5.07
CA ALA A 413 28.76 28.88 3.88
C ALA A 413 27.59 29.53 3.11
N GLY A 414 26.48 28.83 2.98
CA GLY A 414 25.28 29.36 2.33
C GLY A 414 24.63 30.52 3.10
N ALA A 415 24.54 30.42 4.41
CA ALA A 415 24.03 31.50 5.26
C ALA A 415 24.94 32.75 5.21
N ASN A 416 26.26 32.57 5.25
CA ASN A 416 27.22 33.63 5.09
C ASN A 416 27.15 34.27 3.69
N PHE A 417 27.01 33.43 2.66
CA PHE A 417 26.84 33.92 1.29
C PHE A 417 25.58 34.78 1.18
N TYR A 418 24.46 34.35 1.71
CA TYR A 418 23.22 35.14 1.69
C TYR A 418 23.43 36.55 2.27
N SER A 419 24.03 36.66 3.45
CA SER A 419 24.31 37.93 4.09
C SER A 419 25.23 38.82 3.24
N THR A 420 26.33 38.22 2.72
CA THR A 420 27.30 38.94 1.89
C THR A 420 26.70 39.36 0.55
N ALA A 421 25.98 38.47 -0.11
CA ALA A 421 25.33 38.75 -1.41
C ALA A 421 24.29 39.87 -1.27
N THR A 422 23.45 39.81 -0.24
CA THR A 422 22.43 40.85 0.01
C THR A 422 23.08 42.23 0.23
N ASN A 423 24.17 42.31 1.03
CA ASN A 423 24.92 43.56 1.23
C ASN A 423 25.53 44.07 -0.09
N GLN A 424 26.13 43.20 -0.89
CA GLN A 424 26.71 43.58 -2.19
C GLN A 424 25.66 44.03 -3.18
N MET A 425 24.49 43.38 -3.21
CA MET A 425 23.35 43.79 -4.04
C MET A 425 22.81 45.16 -3.61
N THR A 426 22.75 45.45 -2.32
CA THR A 426 22.38 46.79 -1.81
C THR A 426 23.40 47.85 -2.22
N ALA A 427 24.69 47.46 -2.39
CA ALA A 427 25.72 48.32 -2.93
C ALA A 427 25.77 48.39 -4.47
N GLY A 428 24.76 47.87 -5.15
CA GLY A 428 24.59 48.01 -6.62
C GLY A 428 25.17 46.88 -7.46
N LYS A 429 25.71 45.81 -6.86
CA LYS A 429 26.15 44.63 -7.63
C LYS A 429 24.97 43.75 -8.02
N THR A 430 25.09 43.05 -9.13
CA THR A 430 24.12 41.99 -9.48
C THR A 430 24.33 40.74 -8.58
N PHE A 431 23.30 39.90 -8.46
CA PHE A 431 23.41 38.62 -7.74
C PHE A 431 24.54 37.75 -8.30
N ALA A 432 24.65 37.68 -9.64
CA ALA A 432 25.72 36.93 -10.30
C ALA A 432 27.13 37.48 -9.94
N GLN A 433 27.32 38.81 -9.92
CA GLN A 433 28.57 39.41 -9.48
C GLN A 433 28.89 39.12 -8.02
N ALA A 434 27.87 39.14 -7.15
CA ALA A 434 28.02 38.80 -5.75
C ALA A 434 28.36 37.31 -5.56
N ALA A 435 27.78 36.43 -6.35
CA ALA A 435 28.07 34.99 -6.32
C ALA A 435 29.54 34.71 -6.72
N VAL A 436 29.98 35.27 -7.83
CA VAL A 436 31.36 35.10 -8.34
C VAL A 436 32.36 35.70 -7.37
N ALA A 437 32.09 36.86 -6.77
CA ALA A 437 32.95 37.47 -5.76
C ALA A 437 33.05 36.60 -4.49
N GLY A 438 32.02 35.81 -4.18
CA GLY A 438 32.05 34.81 -3.10
C GLY A 438 32.60 33.43 -3.50
N GLY A 439 33.17 33.31 -4.71
CA GLY A 439 33.73 32.04 -5.22
C GLY A 439 32.65 31.01 -5.63
N ASN A 440 31.40 31.44 -5.83
CA ASN A 440 30.28 30.57 -6.19
C ASN A 440 29.85 30.80 -7.65
N VAL A 441 29.29 29.77 -8.28
CA VAL A 441 28.76 29.84 -9.64
C VAL A 441 27.25 29.88 -9.58
N PRO A 442 26.60 31.00 -9.99
CA PRO A 442 25.15 31.07 -10.06
C PRO A 442 24.65 30.23 -11.25
N GLN A 443 23.69 29.38 -11.00
CA GLN A 443 23.01 28.58 -12.02
C GLN A 443 21.72 29.28 -12.42
N ILE A 444 21.52 29.51 -13.73
CA ILE A 444 20.27 29.97 -14.28
C ILE A 444 19.32 28.77 -14.34
N LEU A 445 18.14 28.92 -13.78
CA LEU A 445 17.10 27.90 -13.83
C LEU A 445 16.15 28.19 -15.00
N PRO A 446 15.64 27.16 -15.69
CA PRO A 446 14.50 27.32 -16.58
C PRO A 446 13.34 28.01 -15.85
N ALA A 447 12.51 28.75 -16.57
CA ALA A 447 11.32 29.35 -15.99
C ALA A 447 10.39 28.25 -15.46
N PHE A 448 9.84 28.45 -14.26
CA PHE A 448 8.95 27.49 -13.60
C PHE A 448 7.82 28.22 -12.87
N SER A 449 6.71 27.50 -12.69
CA SER A 449 5.52 27.98 -11.97
C SER A 449 5.15 27.04 -10.84
N LEU A 450 4.08 27.35 -10.10
CA LEU A 450 3.55 26.44 -9.09
C LEU A 450 3.00 25.15 -9.72
N SER A 451 2.53 25.19 -10.97
CA SER A 451 2.05 24.01 -11.71
C SER A 451 3.16 23.16 -12.35
N THR A 452 4.42 23.62 -12.38
CA THR A 452 5.55 22.83 -12.92
C THR A 452 5.70 21.54 -12.11
N SER A 453 5.69 20.39 -12.77
CA SER A 453 5.79 19.07 -12.11
C SER A 453 7.25 18.58 -11.97
N GLU A 454 8.12 18.99 -12.88
CA GLU A 454 9.51 18.54 -12.93
C GLU A 454 10.45 19.69 -13.32
N LEU A 455 11.66 19.66 -12.77
CA LEU A 455 12.76 20.57 -13.11
C LEU A 455 14.07 19.78 -13.07
N PRO A 456 14.45 19.10 -14.16
CA PRO A 456 15.59 18.19 -14.20
C PRO A 456 16.93 18.85 -13.80
N GLU A 457 17.07 20.17 -14.07
CA GLU A 457 18.25 20.94 -13.72
C GLU A 457 18.51 21.03 -12.20
N LEU A 458 17.49 20.72 -11.40
CA LEU A 458 17.62 20.73 -9.96
C LEU A 458 18.39 19.50 -9.44
N GLY A 459 18.23 18.35 -10.10
CA GLY A 459 18.80 17.07 -9.65
C GLY A 459 18.40 16.75 -8.21
N ASP A 460 19.32 16.16 -7.46
CA ASP A 460 19.09 15.78 -6.04
C ASP A 460 19.46 16.91 -5.05
N ARG A 461 19.84 18.11 -5.55
CA ARG A 461 20.35 19.21 -4.71
C ARG A 461 19.28 19.90 -3.86
N ALA A 462 18.04 19.89 -4.30
CA ALA A 462 16.90 20.42 -3.55
C ALA A 462 15.59 19.83 -4.08
N SER A 463 14.56 19.78 -3.27
CA SER A 463 13.23 19.41 -3.75
C SER A 463 12.59 20.57 -4.54
N LEU A 464 11.82 20.23 -5.59
CA LEU A 464 11.08 21.22 -6.36
C LEU A 464 10.10 22.02 -5.46
N GLY A 465 9.54 21.40 -4.44
CA GLY A 465 8.67 22.07 -3.47
C GLY A 465 9.39 23.18 -2.68
N GLN A 466 10.61 22.90 -2.18
CA GLN A 466 11.43 23.91 -1.50
C GLN A 466 11.82 25.06 -2.43
N LEU A 467 12.18 24.74 -3.68
CA LEU A 467 12.51 25.74 -4.68
C LEU A 467 11.31 26.67 -4.98
N LYS A 468 10.13 26.08 -5.21
CA LYS A 468 8.89 26.84 -5.43
C LYS A 468 8.55 27.71 -4.22
N GLN A 469 8.62 27.15 -3.02
CA GLN A 469 8.37 27.92 -1.81
C GLN A 469 9.31 29.14 -1.72
N ALA A 470 10.62 28.95 -1.93
CA ALA A 470 11.58 30.03 -1.91
C ALA A 470 11.27 31.08 -3.00
N ALA A 471 10.97 30.64 -4.23
CA ALA A 471 10.72 31.54 -5.36
C ALA A 471 9.46 32.40 -5.16
N PHE A 472 8.34 31.80 -4.77
CA PHE A 472 7.06 32.48 -4.70
C PHE A 472 6.83 33.24 -3.37
N THR A 473 7.75 33.08 -2.40
CA THR A 473 7.77 33.92 -1.17
C THR A 473 8.80 35.05 -1.24
N THR A 474 9.65 35.08 -2.28
CA THR A 474 10.69 36.10 -2.47
C THR A 474 10.22 37.12 -3.51
N ALA A 475 10.33 38.40 -3.19
CA ALA A 475 9.99 39.46 -4.12
C ALA A 475 10.95 39.49 -5.33
N PRO A 476 10.47 39.84 -6.54
CA PRO A 476 11.34 40.07 -7.70
C PRO A 476 12.49 41.05 -7.41
N GLY A 477 13.65 40.79 -7.94
CA GLY A 477 14.88 41.56 -7.69
C GLY A 477 15.53 41.29 -6.33
N ARG A 478 15.07 40.27 -5.57
CA ARG A 478 15.60 39.90 -4.26
C ARG A 478 16.15 38.47 -4.24
N ALA A 479 17.09 38.23 -3.33
CA ALA A 479 17.52 36.88 -2.96
C ALA A 479 16.66 36.32 -1.82
N SER A 480 16.34 35.04 -1.90
CA SER A 480 15.70 34.30 -0.80
C SER A 480 16.64 34.20 0.40
N ASN A 481 16.10 34.01 1.57
CA ASN A 481 16.91 33.49 2.67
C ASN A 481 17.55 32.16 2.26
N PHE A 482 18.65 31.81 2.91
CA PHE A 482 19.24 30.48 2.73
C PHE A 482 18.23 29.39 3.04
N GLN A 483 18.09 28.44 2.12
CA GLN A 483 17.19 27.29 2.23
C GLN A 483 18.01 26.04 2.52
N PRO A 484 17.96 25.48 3.73
CA PRO A 484 18.68 24.25 4.05
C PRO A 484 18.05 23.03 3.35
N THR A 485 18.90 22.11 2.90
CA THR A 485 18.51 20.79 2.37
C THR A 485 19.29 19.70 3.10
N SER A 486 18.96 18.43 2.83
CA SER A 486 19.68 17.29 3.40
C SER A 486 21.16 17.23 2.99
N ASP A 487 21.54 17.80 1.84
CA ASP A 487 22.91 17.83 1.30
C ASP A 487 23.57 19.22 1.43
N GLY A 488 23.00 20.12 2.23
CA GLY A 488 23.54 21.48 2.40
C GLY A 488 22.48 22.56 2.25
N GLY A 489 22.32 23.14 1.05
CA GLY A 489 21.25 24.11 0.81
C GLY A 489 21.49 25.01 -0.40
N PHE A 490 20.64 26.03 -0.55
CA PHE A 490 20.71 26.99 -1.67
C PHE A 490 20.24 28.39 -1.28
N VAL A 491 20.66 29.36 -2.07
CA VAL A 491 20.11 30.72 -2.10
C VAL A 491 19.56 30.96 -3.50
N LEU A 492 18.29 31.34 -3.60
CA LEU A 492 17.61 31.64 -4.84
C LEU A 492 17.51 33.16 -5.04
N PHE A 493 17.77 33.63 -6.22
CA PHE A 493 17.52 35.00 -6.63
C PHE A 493 16.38 35.03 -7.65
N VAL A 494 15.29 35.69 -7.31
CA VAL A 494 14.14 35.89 -8.21
C VAL A 494 14.43 37.09 -9.09
N GLN A 495 14.63 36.85 -10.40
CA GLN A 495 14.90 37.92 -11.34
C GLN A 495 13.64 38.71 -11.64
N GLN A 496 12.59 38.02 -12.07
CA GLN A 496 11.30 38.60 -12.38
C GLN A 496 10.19 37.55 -12.43
N MET A 497 8.97 37.98 -12.24
CA MET A 497 7.78 37.22 -12.61
C MET A 497 7.50 37.46 -14.11
N LEU A 498 7.36 36.39 -14.88
CA LEU A 498 7.08 36.47 -16.30
C LEU A 498 5.59 36.76 -16.52
N PRO A 499 5.24 37.54 -17.57
CA PRO A 499 3.83 37.78 -17.90
C PRO A 499 3.13 36.47 -18.25
N ILE A 500 1.86 36.38 -17.85
CA ILE A 500 1.02 35.21 -18.18
C ILE A 500 0.76 35.19 -19.70
N ASP A 501 0.90 34.01 -20.29
CA ASP A 501 0.45 33.78 -21.66
C ASP A 501 -1.09 33.80 -21.70
N THR A 502 -1.64 34.93 -22.14
CA THR A 502 -3.08 35.14 -22.21
C THR A 502 -3.78 34.26 -23.24
N ALA A 503 -3.08 33.87 -24.32
CA ALA A 503 -3.66 32.98 -25.33
C ALA A 503 -3.83 31.56 -24.75
N LYS A 504 -2.79 31.05 -24.10
CA LYS A 504 -2.82 29.76 -23.40
C LYS A 504 -3.84 29.78 -22.28
N LYS A 505 -3.86 30.82 -21.45
CA LYS A 505 -4.85 30.97 -20.38
C LYS A 505 -6.28 30.86 -20.91
N ASN A 506 -6.61 31.60 -21.99
CA ASN A 506 -7.97 31.59 -22.53
C ASN A 506 -8.35 30.20 -23.11
N ALA A 507 -7.39 29.46 -23.64
CA ALA A 507 -7.62 28.11 -24.12
C ALA A 507 -7.85 27.10 -22.95
N ASP A 508 -7.07 27.21 -21.89
CA ASP A 508 -7.08 26.24 -20.76
C ASP A 508 -8.16 26.54 -19.73
N LEU A 509 -8.58 27.81 -19.59
CA LEU A 509 -9.46 28.28 -18.51
C LEU A 509 -10.78 27.49 -18.39
N PRO A 510 -11.49 27.10 -19.49
CA PRO A 510 -12.73 26.33 -19.35
C PRO A 510 -12.51 24.97 -18.67
N LEU A 511 -11.44 24.27 -19.03
CA LEU A 511 -11.08 22.98 -18.42
C LEU A 511 -10.63 23.17 -16.96
N PHE A 512 -9.79 24.16 -16.73
CA PHE A 512 -9.27 24.51 -15.41
C PHE A 512 -10.41 24.89 -14.44
N LEU A 513 -11.37 25.71 -14.88
CA LEU A 513 -12.57 26.03 -14.10
C LEU A 513 -13.34 24.78 -13.69
N GLY A 514 -13.49 23.83 -14.63
CA GLY A 514 -14.13 22.53 -14.32
C GLY A 514 -13.36 21.72 -13.27
N GLN A 515 -12.03 21.75 -13.31
CA GLN A 515 -11.18 21.08 -12.32
C GLN A 515 -11.28 21.75 -10.94
N VAL A 516 -11.18 23.08 -10.88
CA VAL A 516 -11.30 23.84 -9.62
C VAL A 516 -12.67 23.60 -8.98
N ARG A 517 -13.76 23.64 -9.77
CA ARG A 517 -15.11 23.35 -9.25
C ARG A 517 -15.20 21.95 -8.66
N ARG A 518 -14.71 20.93 -9.34
CA ARG A 518 -14.69 19.55 -8.82
C ARG A 518 -13.85 19.44 -7.55
N GLY A 519 -12.67 20.05 -7.53
CA GLY A 519 -11.81 20.08 -6.33
C GLY A 519 -12.52 20.70 -5.13
N ARG A 520 -13.14 21.87 -5.32
CA ARG A 520 -13.90 22.56 -4.27
C ARG A 520 -15.17 21.82 -3.83
N GLN A 521 -15.85 21.12 -4.76
CA GLN A 521 -16.95 20.23 -4.41
C GLN A 521 -16.52 19.09 -3.50
N ASN A 522 -15.41 18.42 -3.84
CA ASN A 522 -14.86 17.35 -3.03
C ASN A 522 -14.42 17.86 -1.65
N GLU A 523 -13.79 19.04 -1.58
CA GLU A 523 -13.38 19.66 -0.33
C GLU A 523 -14.60 19.95 0.56
N ALA A 524 -15.64 20.57 0.01
CA ALA A 524 -16.88 20.87 0.71
C ALA A 524 -17.59 19.60 1.20
N PHE A 525 -17.62 18.56 0.36
CA PHE A 525 -18.15 17.27 0.75
C PHE A 525 -17.33 16.61 1.87
N ASN A 526 -16.01 16.63 1.80
CA ASN A 526 -15.15 16.05 2.83
C ASN A 526 -15.30 16.79 4.18
N LEU A 527 -15.40 18.12 4.16
CA LEU A 527 -15.67 18.91 5.38
C LEU A 527 -17.03 18.56 5.98
N TRP A 528 -18.06 18.43 5.13
CA TRP A 528 -19.37 17.97 5.55
C TRP A 528 -19.29 16.56 6.15
N LEU A 529 -18.61 15.61 5.46
CA LEU A 529 -18.47 14.22 5.90
C LEU A 529 -17.77 14.13 7.25
N GLN A 530 -16.69 14.87 7.46
CA GLN A 530 -16.00 14.93 8.76
C GLN A 530 -16.94 15.44 9.87
N GLY A 531 -17.69 16.48 9.61
CA GLY A 531 -18.66 17.02 10.56
C GLY A 531 -19.77 16.02 10.90
N GLU A 532 -20.27 15.30 9.87
CA GLU A 532 -21.31 14.30 10.01
C GLU A 532 -20.80 13.05 10.74
N ALA A 533 -19.61 12.57 10.40
CA ALA A 533 -18.97 11.44 11.07
C ALA A 533 -18.74 11.72 12.57
N ASN A 534 -18.22 12.90 12.90
CA ASN A 534 -18.00 13.31 14.30
C ASN A 534 -19.31 13.38 15.11
N ARG A 535 -20.43 13.67 14.47
CA ARG A 535 -21.74 13.76 15.13
C ARG A 535 -22.42 12.39 15.25
N GLU A 536 -22.50 11.64 14.16
CA GLU A 536 -23.34 10.44 14.05
C GLU A 536 -22.62 9.14 14.43
N LEU A 537 -21.29 9.10 14.31
CA LEU A 537 -20.50 7.90 14.65
C LEU A 537 -20.00 7.90 16.09
N ARG A 538 -20.17 9.00 16.83
CA ARG A 538 -19.69 9.15 18.20
C ARG A 538 -20.13 8.04 19.14
N ASP A 539 -21.39 7.59 18.98
CA ASP A 539 -22.01 6.59 19.84
C ASP A 539 -21.82 5.15 19.32
N THR A 540 -21.01 4.95 18.28
CA THR A 540 -20.64 3.60 17.83
C THR A 540 -19.51 3.02 18.68
N PRO A 541 -19.47 1.71 18.91
CA PRO A 541 -18.45 1.06 19.74
C PRO A 541 -17.02 1.34 19.30
N PHE A 542 -16.80 1.43 17.98
CA PHE A 542 -15.48 1.73 17.41
C PHE A 542 -14.99 3.13 17.83
N PHE A 543 -15.79 4.17 17.64
CA PHE A 543 -15.41 5.53 17.98
C PHE A 543 -15.30 5.76 19.48
N GLN A 544 -16.09 5.06 20.30
CA GLN A 544 -15.93 5.06 21.76
C GLN A 544 -14.61 4.44 22.19
N LYS A 545 -14.19 3.33 21.55
CA LYS A 545 -12.89 2.70 21.79
C LYS A 545 -11.73 3.63 21.43
N MET A 546 -11.82 4.31 20.29
CA MET A 546 -10.81 5.28 19.85
C MET A 546 -10.69 6.47 20.81
N ALA A 547 -11.81 7.03 21.26
CA ALA A 547 -11.83 8.11 22.22
C ALA A 547 -11.22 7.71 23.58
N ALA A 548 -11.48 6.49 24.04
CA ALA A 548 -10.91 5.96 25.28
C ALA A 548 -9.39 5.65 25.15
N GLY A 549 -8.91 5.30 23.95
CA GLY A 549 -7.49 5.09 23.65
C GLY A 549 -6.68 6.39 23.56
N ALA A 550 -7.29 7.48 23.07
CA ALA A 550 -6.65 8.79 22.96
C ALA A 550 -6.56 9.55 24.32
N ALA A 551 -7.29 9.10 25.34
CA ALA A 551 -7.29 9.66 26.70
C ALA A 551 -6.27 9.02 27.65
N LYS A 552 -5.55 8.02 27.20
CA LYS A 552 -4.43 7.36 27.89
C LYS A 552 -3.08 7.77 27.32
#